data_25a42d8eace4d48310664d6aa5ff1327
#
_entry.id   25a42d8eace4d48310664d6aa5ff1327
#
_cell.length_a   1.000
_cell.length_b   1.000
_cell.length_c   1.000
_cell.angle_alpha   90.00
_cell.angle_beta   90.00
_cell.angle_gamma   90.00
#
_symmetry.space_group_name_H-M   'P 1'
#
loop_
_entity.id
_entity.type
_entity.pdbx_description
1 polymer ?
#
loop_
_entity_poly.entity_id
_entity_poly.type
_entity_poly.pdbx_seq_one_letter_code
_entity_poly.pdbx_strand_id
1 'polypeptide(L)'
;MNNLDQHLDGVEKEVSGQPAVAFFDLDRTLIAGYSVLAVAQEVVRHGARRGRPRQAAKVLRDVLRHKIDSSGSNYHRVLRRVTRALRGVSEDTLVDLGERAYHNRLARSLYREAIALVEAHRAAGHRLVIVSAASRYQIEPIARVLGIEDICCTRLEVIDGRFTGQVIAPLCYGEGKLLAARRVARRHRASLQDCWFYSDSSDDLPLLRKVGHPVAVNASDKLGVHARANGWPQLQFESRGLPSVETVARTALTGQAVLATTVVGMLGKRLGVGANRNANRLTRLVGDVGSAFAGLDFEVEGAGYLRRERPAIFVFNHQSLLDSVVLAHLLRDDVVAFCKKEMANNPVIGPLLRQVDTIFVDRSNHDQAAVLQQALAVLASGRSLLIAPEGTRSTLGEIQPFKHGAFYLARKAGVPLVPIVLHNVKDALPKGGLLIRPATIRVTVLRPVQPEEIRSVRGACSAMEDQYVALLCKSRLAALPHQRPVTHQAG
;
A
#
# COMPACT_ATOMS: atom_id res chain seq x y z
N MET A 1 -5.80 21.22 -15.22
CA MET A 1 -4.61 20.39 -14.96
C MET A 1 -4.13 20.70 -13.56
N ASN A 2 -3.89 19.69 -12.74
CA ASN A 2 -3.35 19.85 -11.39
C ASN A 2 -1.88 20.30 -11.50
N ASN A 3 -1.36 21.06 -10.55
CA ASN A 3 0.03 21.56 -10.54
C ASN A 3 1.05 20.41 -10.64
N LEU A 4 0.70 19.22 -10.13
CA LEU A 4 1.51 18.02 -10.26
C LEU A 4 1.58 17.51 -11.71
N ASP A 5 0.44 17.44 -12.42
CA ASP A 5 0.41 16.91 -13.79
C ASP A 5 1.28 17.78 -14.73
N GLN A 6 1.22 19.11 -14.58
CA GLN A 6 2.09 20.02 -15.32
C GLN A 6 3.58 19.79 -15.02
N HIS A 7 3.89 19.51 -13.75
CA HIS A 7 5.27 19.26 -13.34
C HIS A 7 5.79 17.93 -13.89
N LEU A 8 4.97 16.87 -13.85
CA LEU A 8 5.30 15.56 -14.44
C LEU A 8 5.55 15.68 -15.95
N ASP A 9 4.65 16.36 -16.68
CA ASP A 9 4.83 16.65 -18.10
C ASP A 9 6.12 17.44 -18.39
N GLY A 10 6.52 18.33 -17.49
CA GLY A 10 7.78 19.07 -17.56
C GLY A 10 9.00 18.15 -17.44
N VAL A 11 9.00 17.27 -16.46
CA VAL A 11 10.08 16.28 -16.25
C VAL A 11 10.22 15.35 -17.46
N GLU A 12 9.11 14.86 -18.02
CA GLU A 12 9.14 13.98 -19.19
C GLU A 12 9.63 14.66 -20.48
N LYS A 13 9.37 15.96 -20.63
CA LYS A 13 9.82 16.74 -21.81
C LYS A 13 11.29 17.15 -21.73
N GLU A 14 11.84 17.18 -20.53
CA GLU A 14 13.24 17.59 -20.28
C GLU A 14 14.23 16.44 -20.45
N VAL A 15 14.00 15.57 -21.44
CA VAL A 15 14.95 14.55 -21.88
C VAL A 15 16.16 15.25 -22.52
N SER A 16 16.98 15.87 -21.67
CA SER A 16 18.30 16.34 -22.07
C SER A 16 19.19 15.11 -22.27
N GLY A 17 19.92 15.01 -23.37
CA GLY A 17 20.90 13.93 -23.59
C GLY A 17 22.06 13.96 -22.59
N GLN A 18 21.97 14.75 -21.53
CA GLN A 18 22.93 14.90 -20.45
C GLN A 18 22.56 14.04 -19.25
N PRO A 19 23.52 13.40 -18.57
CA PRO A 19 23.26 12.65 -17.35
C PRO A 19 22.68 13.55 -16.25
N ALA A 20 21.49 13.20 -15.73
CA ALA A 20 20.82 13.95 -14.67
C ALA A 20 20.47 13.04 -13.47
N VAL A 21 20.39 13.64 -12.29
CA VAL A 21 20.05 12.96 -11.04
C VAL A 21 18.83 13.63 -10.41
N ALA A 22 17.84 12.82 -10.06
CA ALA A 22 16.71 13.24 -9.24
C ALA A 22 16.94 12.83 -7.78
N PHE A 23 17.14 13.81 -6.92
CA PHE A 23 17.31 13.64 -5.49
C PHE A 23 15.95 13.80 -4.79
N PHE A 24 15.64 12.93 -3.85
CA PHE A 24 14.42 12.97 -3.06
C PHE A 24 14.77 12.95 -1.57
N ASP A 25 14.24 13.90 -0.79
CA ASP A 25 14.18 13.70 0.64
C ASP A 25 13.15 12.63 1.00
N LEU A 26 13.22 12.08 2.20
CA LEU A 26 12.35 10.99 2.64
C LEU A 26 11.12 11.48 3.39
N ASP A 27 11.37 12.07 4.58
CA ASP A 27 10.33 12.41 5.54
C ASP A 27 9.52 13.60 5.03
N ARG A 28 8.17 13.48 4.98
CA ARG A 28 7.22 14.48 4.45
C ARG A 28 7.37 14.79 2.94
N THR A 29 8.33 14.14 2.27
CA THR A 29 8.55 14.26 0.82
C THR A 29 8.16 12.98 0.09
N LEU A 30 8.81 11.85 0.33
CA LEU A 30 8.38 10.55 -0.18
C LEU A 30 7.29 9.91 0.68
N ILE A 31 7.33 10.14 1.99
CA ILE A 31 6.37 9.60 2.96
C ILE A 31 5.63 10.68 3.75
N ALA A 32 4.38 10.41 4.09
CA ALA A 32 3.57 11.25 4.97
C ALA A 32 3.98 11.04 6.44
N GLY A 33 4.84 11.90 6.96
CA GLY A 33 5.31 11.86 8.34
C GLY A 33 6.79 11.59 8.48
N TYR A 34 7.19 11.01 9.61
CA TYR A 34 8.59 10.82 9.98
C TYR A 34 8.93 9.34 10.16
N SER A 35 9.91 8.86 9.41
CA SER A 35 10.39 7.47 9.44
C SER A 35 10.92 7.06 10.80
N VAL A 36 11.57 7.98 11.52
CA VAL A 36 12.09 7.75 12.87
C VAL A 36 11.00 7.36 13.87
N LEU A 37 9.76 7.89 13.74
CA LEU A 37 8.65 7.55 14.63
C LEU A 37 8.17 6.11 14.40
N ALA A 38 8.17 5.64 13.16
CA ALA A 38 7.77 4.28 12.83
C ALA A 38 8.76 3.27 13.44
N VAL A 39 10.06 3.51 13.28
CA VAL A 39 11.11 2.67 13.86
C VAL A 39 11.10 2.73 15.40
N ALA A 40 10.96 3.92 15.99
CA ALA A 40 10.88 4.08 17.45
C ALA A 40 9.71 3.28 18.06
N GLN A 41 8.57 3.19 17.39
CA GLN A 41 7.44 2.37 17.85
C GLN A 41 7.73 0.87 17.78
N GLU A 42 8.44 0.40 16.75
CA GLU A 42 8.87 -0.99 16.70
C GLU A 42 9.91 -1.32 17.79
N VAL A 43 10.82 -0.37 18.10
CA VAL A 43 11.74 -0.48 19.24
C VAL A 43 10.97 -0.66 20.55
N VAL A 44 9.90 0.12 20.77
CA VAL A 44 9.06 -0.01 21.98
C VAL A 44 8.35 -1.36 22.03
N ARG A 45 7.77 -1.81 20.92
CA ARG A 45 7.11 -3.12 20.84
C ARG A 45 8.08 -4.26 21.09
N HIS A 46 9.28 -4.17 20.53
CA HIS A 46 10.33 -5.14 20.71
C HIS A 46 10.85 -5.16 22.16
N GLY A 47 11.09 -3.99 22.75
CA GLY A 47 11.54 -3.83 24.14
C GLY A 47 10.51 -4.32 25.16
N ALA A 48 9.22 -4.09 24.92
CA ALA A 48 8.14 -4.61 25.76
C ALA A 48 8.10 -6.16 25.74
N ARG A 49 8.30 -6.78 24.58
CA ARG A 49 8.35 -8.24 24.47
C ARG A 49 9.58 -8.87 25.14
N ARG A 50 10.67 -8.13 25.31
CA ARG A 50 11.92 -8.56 25.97
C ARG A 50 12.04 -8.12 27.44
N GLY A 51 10.97 -7.66 28.06
CA GLY A 51 10.96 -7.25 29.48
C GLY A 51 11.70 -5.94 29.79
N ARG A 52 11.95 -5.08 28.78
CA ARG A 52 12.64 -3.78 28.94
C ARG A 52 11.77 -2.57 28.51
N PRO A 53 10.52 -2.45 28.98
CA PRO A 53 9.59 -1.43 28.48
C PRO A 53 10.02 0.01 28.85
N ARG A 54 10.67 0.21 30.02
CA ARG A 54 11.08 1.54 30.48
C ARG A 54 12.16 2.17 29.59
N GLN A 55 13.12 1.38 29.11
CA GLN A 55 14.21 1.84 28.25
C GLN A 55 13.68 2.20 26.85
N ALA A 56 12.77 1.37 26.32
CA ALA A 56 12.10 1.60 25.07
C ALA A 56 11.18 2.85 25.10
N ALA A 57 10.41 3.05 26.17
CA ALA A 57 9.57 4.22 26.36
C ALA A 57 10.38 5.53 26.46
N LYS A 58 11.60 5.48 27.02
CA LYS A 58 12.50 6.63 27.05
C LYS A 58 12.93 7.08 25.66
N VAL A 59 13.29 6.14 24.78
CA VAL A 59 13.65 6.43 23.37
C VAL A 59 12.49 7.10 22.64
N LEU A 60 11.27 6.55 22.76
CA LEU A 60 10.08 7.12 22.11
C LEU A 60 9.78 8.54 22.62
N ARG A 61 9.87 8.75 23.95
CA ARG A 61 9.66 10.07 24.54
C ARG A 61 10.66 11.10 24.04
N ASP A 62 11.93 10.72 23.90
CA ASP A 62 12.98 11.61 23.43
C ASP A 62 12.80 11.96 21.94
N VAL A 63 12.33 11.00 21.11
CA VAL A 63 11.94 11.21 19.72
C VAL A 63 10.71 12.12 19.61
N LEU A 64 9.68 11.90 20.43
CA LEU A 64 8.45 12.72 20.43
C LEU A 64 8.70 14.16 20.88
N ARG A 65 9.53 14.37 21.90
CA ARG A 65 9.89 15.73 22.37
C ARG A 65 10.60 16.53 21.29
N HIS A 66 11.39 15.88 20.44
CA HIS A 66 12.05 16.55 19.34
C HIS A 66 11.08 17.07 18.26
N LYS A 67 9.98 16.39 18.04
CA LYS A 67 8.94 16.83 17.08
C LYS A 67 8.33 18.19 17.45
N ILE A 68 8.36 18.55 18.73
CA ILE A 68 7.77 19.79 19.28
C ILE A 68 8.71 20.98 19.08
N ASP A 69 10.02 20.74 18.96
CA ASP A 69 11.06 21.77 18.93
C ASP A 69 11.81 21.74 17.58
N SER A 70 11.17 22.34 16.56
CA SER A 70 11.59 22.30 15.14
C SER A 70 12.77 23.25 14.82
N SER A 71 13.58 23.65 15.79
CA SER A 71 14.79 24.43 15.50
C SER A 71 16.00 23.53 15.22
N GLY A 72 16.67 23.73 14.07
CA GLY A 72 17.78 22.91 13.57
C GLY A 72 18.94 22.68 14.56
N SER A 73 19.09 23.54 15.57
CA SER A 73 20.11 23.40 16.63
C SER A 73 19.92 22.15 17.51
N ASN A 74 18.72 21.56 17.54
CA ASN A 74 18.40 20.41 18.37
C ASN A 74 18.60 19.06 17.69
N TYR A 75 18.65 18.99 16.35
CA TYR A 75 18.81 17.75 15.59
C TYR A 75 20.03 16.93 16.04
N HIS A 76 21.20 17.54 16.09
CA HIS A 76 22.45 16.89 16.53
C HIS A 76 22.39 16.33 17.94
N ARG A 77 21.68 17.01 18.84
CA ARG A 77 21.53 16.57 20.25
C ARG A 77 20.64 15.35 20.37
N VAL A 78 19.54 15.35 19.63
CA VAL A 78 18.59 14.23 19.62
C VAL A 78 19.19 13.01 18.94
N LEU A 79 19.81 13.20 17.79
CA LEU A 79 20.50 12.13 17.07
C LEU A 79 21.51 11.43 17.99
N ARG A 80 22.38 12.18 18.69
CA ARG A 80 23.33 11.62 19.66
C ARG A 80 22.66 10.85 20.81
N ARG A 81 21.48 11.24 21.26
CA ARG A 81 20.76 10.51 22.31
C ARG A 81 20.19 9.20 21.78
N VAL A 82 19.55 9.25 20.61
CA VAL A 82 18.98 8.06 19.96
C VAL A 82 20.08 7.05 19.63
N THR A 83 21.19 7.49 19.06
CA THR A 83 22.31 6.60 18.72
C THR A 83 22.98 5.99 19.95
N ARG A 84 23.17 6.77 21.03
CA ARG A 84 23.67 6.23 22.31
C ARG A 84 22.75 5.13 22.88
N ALA A 85 21.43 5.26 22.68
CA ALA A 85 20.47 4.24 23.13
C ALA A 85 20.57 2.93 22.33
N LEU A 86 21.15 2.97 21.12
CA LEU A 86 21.43 1.81 20.28
C LEU A 86 22.74 1.09 20.64
N ARG A 87 23.59 1.66 21.51
CA ARG A 87 24.88 1.06 21.87
C ARG A 87 24.73 -0.40 22.31
N GLY A 88 25.51 -1.28 21.68
CA GLY A 88 25.52 -2.72 21.93
C GLY A 88 24.36 -3.51 21.28
N VAL A 89 23.39 -2.82 20.65
CA VAL A 89 22.37 -3.48 19.84
C VAL A 89 23.02 -4.07 18.59
N SER A 90 22.64 -5.28 18.17
CA SER A 90 23.13 -5.84 16.91
C SER A 90 22.52 -5.13 15.70
N GLU A 91 23.30 -5.03 14.64
CA GLU A 91 22.86 -4.43 13.37
C GLU A 91 21.65 -5.14 12.82
N ASP A 92 21.63 -6.49 12.82
CA ASP A 92 20.51 -7.32 12.37
C ASP A 92 19.18 -6.99 13.10
N THR A 93 19.27 -6.66 14.39
CA THR A 93 18.09 -6.22 15.15
C THR A 93 17.51 -4.93 14.58
N LEU A 94 18.34 -3.97 14.19
CA LEU A 94 17.85 -2.70 13.65
C LEU A 94 17.38 -2.86 12.20
N VAL A 95 17.98 -3.74 11.41
CA VAL A 95 17.48 -4.16 10.09
C VAL A 95 16.07 -4.74 10.24
N ASP A 96 15.87 -5.72 11.12
CA ASP A 96 14.57 -6.31 11.40
C ASP A 96 13.51 -5.29 11.84
N LEU A 97 13.90 -4.32 12.68
CA LEU A 97 13.00 -3.28 13.15
C LEU A 97 12.64 -2.30 12.02
N GLY A 98 13.57 -2.00 11.12
CA GLY A 98 13.34 -1.21 9.92
C GLY A 98 12.33 -1.88 8.97
N GLU A 99 12.50 -3.17 8.68
CA GLU A 99 11.57 -3.97 7.86
C GLU A 99 10.17 -3.99 8.50
N ARG A 100 10.08 -4.23 9.81
CA ARG A 100 8.79 -4.20 10.52
C ARG A 100 8.14 -2.83 10.52
N ALA A 101 8.92 -1.76 10.70
CA ALA A 101 8.43 -0.39 10.62
C ALA A 101 7.87 -0.08 9.22
N TYR A 102 8.57 -0.55 8.17
CA TYR A 102 8.10 -0.46 6.81
C TYR A 102 6.76 -1.19 6.62
N HIS A 103 6.69 -2.48 6.89
CA HIS A 103 5.47 -3.28 6.69
C HIS A 103 4.29 -2.82 7.55
N ASN A 104 4.54 -2.41 8.79
CA ASN A 104 3.47 -2.00 9.70
C ASN A 104 2.97 -0.58 9.46
N ARG A 105 3.82 0.34 8.95
CA ARG A 105 3.50 1.77 8.84
C ARG A 105 3.97 2.47 7.58
N LEU A 106 5.28 2.40 7.23
CA LEU A 106 5.86 3.29 6.22
C LEU A 106 5.31 3.00 4.83
N ALA A 107 5.05 1.74 4.50
CA ALA A 107 4.42 1.35 3.23
C ALA A 107 3.09 2.07 2.96
N ARG A 108 2.34 2.41 4.02
CA ARG A 108 1.06 3.12 3.92
C ARG A 108 1.20 4.63 3.91
N SER A 109 2.36 5.12 4.30
CA SER A 109 2.65 6.54 4.34
C SER A 109 3.30 7.06 3.06
N LEU A 110 3.67 6.20 2.12
CA LEU A 110 4.14 6.62 0.81
C LEU A 110 3.10 7.47 0.10
N TYR A 111 3.50 8.65 -0.37
CA TYR A 111 2.66 9.50 -1.20
C TYR A 111 2.53 8.90 -2.60
N ARG A 112 1.33 8.92 -3.17
CA ARG A 112 1.12 8.49 -4.56
C ARG A 112 1.79 9.43 -5.54
N GLU A 113 1.73 10.71 -5.24
CA GLU A 113 2.36 11.78 -5.99
C GLU A 113 3.88 11.59 -6.02
N ALA A 114 4.48 11.18 -4.90
CA ALA A 114 5.90 10.86 -4.86
C ALA A 114 6.25 9.63 -5.72
N ILE A 115 5.39 8.60 -5.72
CA ILE A 115 5.57 7.44 -6.61
C ILE A 115 5.50 7.89 -8.07
N ALA A 116 4.52 8.74 -8.44
CA ALA A 116 4.40 9.26 -9.80
C ALA A 116 5.64 10.06 -10.22
N LEU A 117 6.19 10.90 -9.32
CA LEU A 117 7.45 11.64 -9.56
C LEU A 117 8.62 10.70 -9.79
N VAL A 118 8.78 9.67 -8.95
CA VAL A 118 9.84 8.67 -9.11
C VAL A 118 9.73 7.96 -10.45
N GLU A 119 8.53 7.58 -10.88
CA GLU A 119 8.31 6.93 -12.17
C GLU A 119 8.55 7.88 -13.35
N ALA A 120 8.13 9.15 -13.28
CA ALA A 120 8.39 10.14 -14.32
C ALA A 120 9.90 10.35 -14.52
N HIS A 121 10.66 10.51 -13.43
CA HIS A 121 12.11 10.62 -13.53
C HIS A 121 12.78 9.34 -14.03
N ARG A 122 12.24 8.17 -13.68
CA ARG A 122 12.73 6.89 -14.23
C ARG A 122 12.48 6.80 -15.74
N ALA A 123 11.29 7.20 -16.18
CA ALA A 123 10.95 7.24 -17.61
C ALA A 123 11.83 8.21 -18.40
N ALA A 124 12.18 9.35 -17.79
CA ALA A 124 13.11 10.32 -18.35
C ALA A 124 14.60 9.86 -18.36
N GLY A 125 14.90 8.69 -17.76
CA GLY A 125 16.26 8.14 -17.69
C GLY A 125 17.15 8.78 -16.62
N HIS A 126 16.60 9.54 -15.70
CA HIS A 126 17.32 10.15 -14.60
C HIS A 126 17.77 9.13 -13.57
N ARG A 127 18.96 9.30 -12.99
CA ARG A 127 19.39 8.51 -11.84
C ARG A 127 18.59 8.93 -10.60
N LEU A 128 17.99 7.98 -9.91
CA LEU A 128 17.15 8.22 -8.74
C LEU A 128 17.97 8.04 -7.45
N VAL A 129 17.87 8.99 -6.53
CA VAL A 129 18.64 8.97 -5.28
C VAL A 129 17.76 9.45 -4.12
N ILE A 130 17.75 8.71 -3.02
CA ILE A 130 17.19 9.20 -1.76
C ILE A 130 18.33 9.89 -0.98
N VAL A 131 18.12 11.16 -0.58
CA VAL A 131 19.07 11.91 0.24
C VAL A 131 18.37 12.37 1.53
N SER A 132 18.64 11.72 2.65
CA SER A 132 17.90 11.93 3.90
C SER A 132 18.78 11.93 5.14
N ALA A 133 18.34 12.68 6.16
CA ALA A 133 18.93 12.65 7.48
C ALA A 133 18.71 11.33 8.23
N ALA A 134 17.76 10.52 7.79
CA ALA A 134 17.46 9.19 8.33
C ALA A 134 18.65 8.22 8.17
N SER A 135 18.64 7.12 8.92
CA SER A 135 19.61 6.04 8.75
C SER A 135 19.20 5.08 7.63
N ARG A 136 20.16 4.29 7.12
CA ARG A 136 19.90 3.27 6.09
C ARG A 136 18.76 2.31 6.45
N TYR A 137 18.64 1.95 7.71
CA TYR A 137 17.63 1.00 8.21
C TYR A 137 16.18 1.51 8.08
N GLN A 138 16.02 2.83 7.93
CA GLN A 138 14.72 3.46 7.67
C GLN A 138 14.47 3.60 6.17
N ILE A 139 15.52 3.83 5.39
CA ILE A 139 15.46 4.17 3.96
C ILE A 139 15.41 2.92 3.07
N GLU A 140 16.25 1.92 3.33
CA GLU A 140 16.43 0.74 2.46
C GLU A 140 15.13 0.00 2.12
N PRO A 141 14.20 -0.25 3.06
CA PRO A 141 12.95 -0.91 2.72
C PRO A 141 12.08 -0.09 1.74
N ILE A 142 12.13 1.24 1.85
CA ILE A 142 11.40 2.15 0.96
C ILE A 142 12.10 2.25 -0.39
N ALA A 143 13.43 2.41 -0.40
CA ALA A 143 14.24 2.49 -1.61
C ALA A 143 14.08 1.24 -2.48
N ARG A 144 14.09 0.05 -1.87
CA ARG A 144 13.86 -1.23 -2.55
C ARG A 144 12.51 -1.28 -3.27
N VAL A 145 11.45 -0.81 -2.61
CA VAL A 145 10.09 -0.83 -3.19
C VAL A 145 9.93 0.21 -4.29
N LEU A 146 10.60 1.35 -4.16
CA LEU A 146 10.61 2.39 -5.19
C LEU A 146 11.61 2.09 -6.31
N GLY A 147 12.39 1.00 -6.23
CA GLY A 147 13.43 0.68 -7.21
C GLY A 147 14.52 1.76 -7.27
N ILE A 148 14.86 2.38 -6.14
CA ILE A 148 15.93 3.38 -6.00
C ILE A 148 17.16 2.71 -5.41
N GLU A 149 18.23 2.61 -6.17
CA GLU A 149 19.44 1.90 -5.74
C GLU A 149 20.40 2.77 -4.90
N ASP A 150 20.50 4.06 -5.23
CA ASP A 150 21.41 4.98 -4.57
C ASP A 150 20.72 5.67 -3.37
N ILE A 151 21.36 5.56 -2.20
CA ILE A 151 20.91 6.23 -0.98
C ILE A 151 22.06 7.03 -0.35
N CYS A 152 21.75 8.25 0.05
CA CYS A 152 22.61 9.10 0.88
C CYS A 152 21.93 9.28 2.24
N CYS A 153 22.55 8.80 3.29
CA CYS A 153 21.95 8.73 4.62
C CYS A 153 22.93 9.07 5.73
N THR A 154 22.41 9.31 6.93
CA THR A 154 23.24 9.38 8.13
C THR A 154 23.73 7.98 8.48
N ARG A 155 25.04 7.81 8.57
CA ARG A 155 25.68 6.54 8.85
C ARG A 155 25.91 6.35 10.35
N LEU A 156 25.47 5.21 10.88
CA LEU A 156 25.72 4.79 12.24
C LEU A 156 26.99 3.91 12.27
N GLU A 157 27.81 4.09 13.30
CA GLU A 157 29.02 3.28 13.44
C GLU A 157 28.69 1.90 14.01
N VAL A 158 29.16 0.86 13.29
CA VAL A 158 29.02 -0.54 13.66
C VAL A 158 30.40 -1.17 13.74
N ILE A 159 30.70 -1.84 14.84
CA ILE A 159 31.93 -2.63 15.06
C ILE A 159 31.46 -4.03 15.51
N ASP A 160 32.00 -5.06 14.90
CA ASP A 160 31.66 -6.47 15.17
C ASP A 160 30.15 -6.75 15.16
N GLY A 161 29.42 -6.15 14.18
CA GLY A 161 27.98 -6.32 14.02
C GLY A 161 27.14 -5.63 15.11
N ARG A 162 27.71 -4.73 15.91
CA ARG A 162 27.03 -4.00 16.98
C ARG A 162 27.25 -2.50 16.88
N PHE A 163 26.18 -1.74 17.18
CA PHE A 163 26.26 -0.29 17.21
C PHE A 163 27.15 0.18 18.37
N THR A 164 28.08 1.08 18.08
CA THR A 164 28.92 1.74 19.10
C THR A 164 28.20 2.87 19.82
N GLY A 165 27.06 3.32 19.24
CA GLY A 165 26.33 4.49 19.70
C GLY A 165 26.86 5.80 19.11
N GLN A 166 27.74 5.73 18.12
CA GLN A 166 28.34 6.88 17.43
C GLN A 166 27.76 7.02 16.01
N VAL A 167 27.94 8.22 15.46
CA VAL A 167 27.56 8.56 14.09
C VAL A 167 28.81 8.89 13.30
N ILE A 168 28.91 8.38 12.08
CA ILE A 168 30.05 8.65 11.19
C ILE A 168 29.80 9.99 10.48
N ALA A 169 30.68 10.95 10.66
CA ALA A 169 30.65 12.24 9.99
C ALA A 169 31.02 12.14 8.49
N PRO A 170 30.54 13.06 7.64
CA PRO A 170 29.53 14.09 7.92
C PRO A 170 28.11 13.51 8.02
N LEU A 171 27.26 14.14 8.83
CA LEU A 171 25.84 13.82 8.87
C LEU A 171 25.16 14.20 7.56
N CYS A 172 24.22 13.40 7.09
CA CYS A 172 23.42 13.70 5.89
C CYS A 172 22.28 14.69 6.23
N TYR A 173 22.63 15.88 6.68
CA TYR A 173 21.73 16.95 7.12
C TYR A 173 22.30 18.31 6.70
N GLY A 174 21.46 19.23 6.22
CA GLY A 174 21.86 20.56 5.77
C GLY A 174 23.01 20.50 4.73
N GLU A 175 24.14 21.11 5.05
CA GLU A 175 25.35 21.08 4.20
C GLU A 175 25.83 19.64 3.89
N GLY A 176 25.60 18.70 4.81
CA GLY A 176 25.95 17.31 4.58
C GLY A 176 25.16 16.65 3.45
N LYS A 177 23.89 17.04 3.24
CA LYS A 177 23.11 16.60 2.06
C LYS A 177 23.73 17.16 0.78
N LEU A 178 24.14 18.43 0.75
CA LEU A 178 24.81 19.03 -0.39
C LEU A 178 26.12 18.31 -0.74
N LEU A 179 26.94 17.99 0.28
CA LEU A 179 28.20 17.25 0.07
C LEU A 179 27.92 15.84 -0.49
N ALA A 180 26.89 15.16 0.01
CA ALA A 180 26.49 13.85 -0.48
C ALA A 180 25.99 13.93 -1.93
N ALA A 181 25.11 14.88 -2.25
CA ALA A 181 24.58 15.09 -3.60
C ALA A 181 25.67 15.42 -4.61
N ARG A 182 26.63 16.29 -4.27
CA ARG A 182 27.80 16.58 -5.12
C ARG A 182 28.62 15.32 -5.43
N ARG A 183 28.80 14.44 -4.46
CA ARG A 183 29.56 13.20 -4.62
C ARG A 183 28.84 12.24 -5.55
N VAL A 184 27.49 12.13 -5.43
CA VAL A 184 26.67 11.30 -6.32
C VAL A 184 26.63 11.88 -7.73
N ALA A 185 26.37 13.18 -7.90
CA ALA A 185 26.34 13.83 -9.20
C ALA A 185 27.66 13.60 -9.97
N ARG A 186 28.82 13.79 -9.31
CA ARG A 186 30.15 13.49 -9.91
C ARG A 186 30.28 12.03 -10.33
N ARG A 187 29.82 11.07 -9.50
CA ARG A 187 29.86 9.63 -9.82
C ARG A 187 29.09 9.32 -11.10
N HIS A 188 27.95 9.97 -11.29
CA HIS A 188 27.09 9.79 -12.46
C HIS A 188 27.38 10.79 -13.59
N ARG A 189 28.48 11.55 -13.52
CA ARG A 189 28.90 12.55 -14.52
C ARG A 189 27.83 13.62 -14.78
N ALA A 190 26.97 13.90 -13.78
CA ALA A 190 25.95 14.92 -13.85
C ALA A 190 26.43 16.24 -13.22
N SER A 191 25.97 17.36 -13.77
CA SER A 191 26.07 18.67 -13.12
C SER A 191 24.94 18.84 -12.12
N LEU A 192 25.16 19.50 -10.98
CA LEU A 192 24.05 19.85 -10.10
C LEU A 192 23.02 20.78 -10.76
N GLN A 193 23.43 21.53 -11.80
CA GLN A 193 22.52 22.39 -12.55
C GLN A 193 21.52 21.60 -13.39
N ASP A 194 21.82 20.33 -13.72
CA ASP A 194 20.93 19.43 -14.44
C ASP A 194 20.17 18.48 -13.49
N CYS A 195 20.30 18.70 -12.17
CA CYS A 195 19.70 17.81 -11.17
C CYS A 195 18.46 18.42 -10.54
N TRP A 196 17.53 17.54 -10.16
CA TRP A 196 16.34 17.86 -9.37
C TRP A 196 16.56 17.57 -7.90
N PHE A 197 15.93 18.36 -7.03
CA PHE A 197 15.84 18.01 -5.62
C PHE A 197 14.48 18.37 -5.04
N TYR A 198 13.83 17.38 -4.46
CA TYR A 198 12.52 17.45 -3.85
C TYR A 198 12.65 17.43 -2.33
N SER A 199 12.14 18.45 -1.62
CA SER A 199 12.21 18.54 -0.16
C SER A 199 11.06 19.36 0.42
N ASP A 200 10.71 19.07 1.70
CA ASP A 200 9.74 19.81 2.49
C ASP A 200 10.38 20.83 3.46
N SER A 201 11.69 20.72 3.69
CA SER A 201 12.36 21.39 4.78
C SER A 201 13.27 22.57 4.36
N SER A 202 13.20 23.67 5.12
CA SER A 202 14.15 24.77 5.01
C SER A 202 15.59 24.39 5.38
N ASP A 203 15.80 23.29 6.09
CA ASP A 203 17.15 22.79 6.43
C ASP A 203 17.90 22.30 5.20
N ASP A 204 17.19 22.02 4.11
CA ASP A 204 17.72 21.56 2.83
C ASP A 204 18.03 22.70 1.84
N LEU A 205 17.88 23.94 2.26
CA LEU A 205 18.24 25.12 1.45
C LEU A 205 19.67 25.07 0.89
N PRO A 206 20.68 24.56 1.59
CA PRO A 206 22.03 24.44 1.01
C PRO A 206 22.05 23.64 -0.29
N LEU A 207 21.29 22.55 -0.41
CA LEU A 207 21.19 21.74 -1.62
C LEU A 207 20.20 22.34 -2.62
N LEU A 208 19.01 22.77 -2.19
CA LEU A 208 17.98 23.37 -3.04
C LEU A 208 18.51 24.55 -3.86
N ARG A 209 19.39 25.39 -3.26
CA ARG A 209 20.02 26.55 -3.94
C ARG A 209 21.12 26.17 -4.95
N LYS A 210 21.51 24.91 -5.02
CA LYS A 210 22.64 24.46 -5.85
C LYS A 210 22.25 23.54 -6.98
N VAL A 211 21.06 22.93 -6.90
CA VAL A 211 20.49 22.19 -8.01
C VAL A 211 19.82 23.14 -9.00
N GLY A 212 19.76 22.76 -10.28
CA GLY A 212 19.08 23.58 -11.29
C GLY A 212 17.57 23.50 -11.20
N HIS A 213 17.04 22.38 -10.67
CA HIS A 213 15.60 22.12 -10.55
C HIS A 213 15.18 21.89 -9.10
N PRO A 214 15.16 22.93 -8.25
CA PRO A 214 14.68 22.83 -6.88
C PRO A 214 13.16 22.79 -6.85
N VAL A 215 12.58 21.85 -6.08
CA VAL A 215 11.13 21.69 -5.94
C VAL A 215 10.76 21.59 -4.47
N ALA A 216 9.88 22.46 -4.01
CA ALA A 216 9.37 22.44 -2.65
C ALA A 216 8.12 21.55 -2.57
N VAL A 217 8.19 20.46 -1.81
CA VAL A 217 7.09 19.50 -1.64
C VAL A 217 6.55 19.61 -0.22
N ASN A 218 5.25 19.80 -0.04
CA ASN A 218 4.62 19.95 1.29
C ASN A 218 5.40 20.92 2.19
N ALA A 219 5.85 22.02 1.60
CA ALA A 219 6.83 22.92 2.16
C ALA A 219 6.47 23.42 3.56
N SER A 220 7.44 23.44 4.46
CA SER A 220 7.34 24.18 5.71
C SER A 220 7.18 25.69 5.41
N ASP A 221 6.58 26.45 6.34
CA ASP A 221 6.33 27.89 6.13
C ASP A 221 7.60 28.63 5.68
N LYS A 222 8.74 28.33 6.32
CA LYS A 222 10.05 28.91 5.96
C LYS A 222 10.48 28.56 4.55
N LEU A 223 10.37 27.28 4.15
CA LEU A 223 10.71 26.87 2.80
C LEU A 223 9.74 27.46 1.77
N GLY A 224 8.45 27.52 2.07
CA GLY A 224 7.44 28.10 1.20
C GLY A 224 7.69 29.58 0.90
N VAL A 225 8.15 30.36 1.89
CA VAL A 225 8.59 31.76 1.68
C VAL A 225 9.79 31.81 0.73
N HIS A 226 10.81 30.98 0.95
CA HIS A 226 11.99 30.92 0.07
C HIS A 226 11.64 30.46 -1.35
N ALA A 227 10.76 29.46 -1.50
CA ALA A 227 10.34 28.97 -2.79
C ALA A 227 9.62 30.04 -3.61
N ARG A 228 8.68 30.77 -2.99
CA ARG A 228 8.01 31.91 -3.65
C ARG A 228 8.99 33.02 -4.05
N ALA A 229 9.89 33.37 -3.17
CA ALA A 229 10.86 34.43 -3.44
C ALA A 229 11.84 34.10 -4.59
N ASN A 230 12.07 32.81 -4.87
CA ASN A 230 12.98 32.36 -5.92
C ASN A 230 12.25 31.74 -7.13
N GLY A 231 10.92 31.78 -7.19
CA GLY A 231 10.15 31.21 -8.29
C GLY A 231 10.22 29.66 -8.37
N TRP A 232 10.54 28.98 -7.26
CA TRP A 232 10.63 27.51 -7.26
C TRP A 232 9.25 26.88 -7.32
N PRO A 233 9.09 25.80 -8.09
CA PRO A 233 7.84 25.01 -8.08
C PRO A 233 7.49 24.54 -6.67
N GLN A 234 6.19 24.63 -6.34
CA GLN A 234 5.68 24.13 -5.08
C GLN A 234 4.61 23.08 -5.36
N LEU A 235 4.84 21.86 -4.87
CA LEU A 235 3.91 20.77 -4.98
C LEU A 235 3.27 20.50 -3.61
N GLN A 236 1.96 20.39 -3.60
CA GLN A 236 1.21 20.00 -2.42
C GLN A 236 0.66 18.59 -2.65
N PHE A 237 1.19 17.61 -1.91
CA PHE A 237 0.68 16.26 -1.93
C PHE A 237 -0.53 16.15 -1.00
N GLU A 238 -1.48 15.30 -1.35
CA GLU A 238 -2.63 15.07 -0.48
C GLU A 238 -2.14 14.60 0.89
N SER A 239 -2.36 15.46 1.88
CA SER A 239 -2.01 15.15 3.26
C SER A 239 -2.76 13.89 3.70
N ARG A 240 -2.04 12.81 4.01
CA ARG A 240 -2.58 11.70 4.80
C ARG A 240 -2.62 12.06 6.29
N GLY A 241 -2.74 13.37 6.56
CA GLY A 241 -2.94 13.96 7.87
C GLY A 241 -4.34 13.68 8.45
N LEU A 242 -4.90 14.61 9.20
CA LEU A 242 -6.26 14.47 9.74
C LEU A 242 -7.25 14.16 8.60
N PRO A 243 -8.06 13.11 8.73
CA PRO A 243 -9.03 12.75 7.71
C PRO A 243 -10.02 13.89 7.50
N SER A 244 -10.46 14.11 6.27
CA SER A 244 -11.55 15.04 6.01
C SER A 244 -12.82 14.60 6.76
N VAL A 245 -13.65 15.56 7.16
CA VAL A 245 -14.95 15.27 7.81
C VAL A 245 -15.76 14.30 6.94
N GLU A 246 -15.71 14.45 5.64
CA GLU A 246 -16.37 13.56 4.67
C GLU A 246 -15.85 12.12 4.77
N THR A 247 -14.55 11.92 4.83
CA THR A 247 -13.93 10.59 4.96
C THR A 247 -14.32 9.90 6.27
N VAL A 248 -14.39 10.67 7.37
CA VAL A 248 -14.84 10.16 8.68
C VAL A 248 -16.32 9.79 8.62
N ALA A 249 -17.16 10.68 8.08
CA ALA A 249 -18.58 10.46 7.94
C ALA A 249 -18.89 9.24 7.06
N ARG A 250 -18.24 9.10 5.90
CA ARG A 250 -18.39 7.93 5.02
C ARG A 250 -18.02 6.63 5.73
N THR A 251 -16.91 6.64 6.45
CA THR A 251 -16.45 5.46 7.21
C THR A 251 -17.46 5.06 8.29
N ALA A 252 -17.96 6.04 9.04
CA ALA A 252 -18.97 5.81 10.07
C ALA A 252 -20.28 5.29 9.47
N LEU A 253 -20.76 5.91 8.39
CA LEU A 253 -22.00 5.49 7.69
C LEU A 253 -21.86 4.08 7.10
N THR A 254 -20.72 3.75 6.49
CA THR A 254 -20.48 2.38 5.98
C THR A 254 -20.46 1.37 7.12
N GLY A 255 -19.83 1.70 8.26
CA GLY A 255 -19.87 0.84 9.44
C GLY A 255 -21.27 0.65 10.00
N GLN A 256 -22.07 1.72 10.08
CA GLN A 256 -23.48 1.65 10.49
C GLN A 256 -24.34 0.83 9.52
N ALA A 257 -24.10 0.94 8.21
CA ALA A 257 -24.79 0.15 7.21
C ALA A 257 -24.56 -1.36 7.40
N VAL A 258 -23.32 -1.76 7.70
CA VAL A 258 -22.98 -3.17 8.02
C VAL A 258 -23.71 -3.64 9.27
N LEU A 259 -23.76 -2.83 10.32
CA LEU A 259 -24.51 -3.16 11.55
C LEU A 259 -26.01 -3.24 11.30
N ALA A 260 -26.60 -2.27 10.59
CA ALA A 260 -28.01 -2.28 10.23
C ALA A 260 -28.37 -3.51 9.39
N THR A 261 -27.54 -3.87 8.41
CA THR A 261 -27.73 -5.09 7.61
C THR A 261 -27.72 -6.34 8.50
N THR A 262 -26.85 -6.39 9.51
CA THR A 262 -26.83 -7.51 10.47
C THR A 262 -28.16 -7.62 11.24
N VAL A 263 -28.72 -6.50 11.69
CA VAL A 263 -30.01 -6.45 12.38
C VAL A 263 -31.16 -6.88 11.45
N VAL A 264 -31.16 -6.40 10.21
CA VAL A 264 -32.16 -6.82 9.19
C VAL A 264 -32.12 -8.33 8.98
N GLY A 265 -30.94 -8.93 8.95
CA GLY A 265 -30.80 -10.39 8.85
C GLY A 265 -31.33 -11.14 10.06
N MET A 266 -31.11 -10.64 11.28
CA MET A 266 -31.67 -11.24 12.50
C MET A 266 -33.20 -11.18 12.51
N LEU A 267 -33.78 -10.07 12.09
CA LEU A 267 -35.20 -9.91 11.94
C LEU A 267 -35.78 -10.84 10.87
N GLY A 268 -35.14 -10.93 9.70
CA GLY A 268 -35.52 -11.85 8.64
C GLY A 268 -35.59 -13.31 9.12
N LYS A 269 -34.59 -13.74 9.89
CA LYS A 269 -34.55 -15.07 10.50
C LYS A 269 -35.69 -15.26 11.50
N ARG A 270 -36.02 -14.29 12.33
CA ARG A 270 -37.15 -14.32 13.27
C ARG A 270 -38.48 -14.38 12.58
N LEU A 271 -38.60 -13.75 11.40
CA LEU A 271 -39.81 -13.74 10.58
C LEU A 271 -39.95 -14.99 9.66
N GLY A 272 -39.11 -16.00 9.84
CA GLY A 272 -39.16 -17.25 9.08
C GLY A 272 -38.67 -17.15 7.63
N VAL A 273 -37.91 -16.11 7.26
CA VAL A 273 -37.28 -16.04 5.93
C VAL A 273 -36.29 -17.17 5.79
N GLY A 274 -36.40 -17.99 4.75
CA GLY A 274 -35.50 -19.11 4.49
C GLY A 274 -34.04 -18.66 4.40
N ALA A 275 -33.11 -19.49 4.89
CA ALA A 275 -31.68 -19.13 5.07
C ALA A 275 -31.05 -18.58 3.80
N ASN A 276 -31.15 -19.24 2.66
CA ASN A 276 -30.59 -18.77 1.38
C ASN A 276 -31.15 -17.42 0.93
N ARG A 277 -32.48 -17.25 1.05
CA ARG A 277 -33.16 -15.99 0.69
C ARG A 277 -32.71 -14.86 1.58
N ASN A 278 -32.51 -15.12 2.87
CA ASN A 278 -32.00 -14.14 3.81
C ASN A 278 -30.50 -13.79 3.50
N ALA A 279 -29.68 -14.80 3.24
CA ALA A 279 -28.27 -14.60 2.86
C ALA A 279 -28.14 -13.75 1.60
N ASN A 280 -28.89 -14.05 0.54
CA ASN A 280 -28.88 -13.29 -0.71
C ASN A 280 -29.33 -11.83 -0.49
N ARG A 281 -30.41 -11.62 0.30
CA ARG A 281 -30.86 -10.27 0.67
C ARG A 281 -29.77 -9.47 1.40
N LEU A 282 -29.06 -10.09 2.34
CA LEU A 282 -27.98 -9.45 3.09
C LEU A 282 -26.78 -9.14 2.20
N THR A 283 -26.41 -10.06 1.31
CA THR A 283 -25.33 -9.85 0.35
C THR A 283 -25.63 -8.65 -0.55
N ARG A 284 -26.84 -8.56 -1.10
CA ARG A 284 -27.26 -7.39 -1.89
C ARG A 284 -27.21 -6.09 -1.08
N LEU A 285 -27.71 -6.08 0.16
CA LEU A 285 -27.68 -4.90 1.03
C LEU A 285 -26.25 -4.46 1.35
N VAL A 286 -25.36 -5.40 1.69
CA VAL A 286 -23.94 -5.10 1.92
C VAL A 286 -23.31 -4.51 0.66
N GLY A 287 -23.57 -5.09 -0.49
CA GLY A 287 -23.04 -4.62 -1.77
C GLY A 287 -23.55 -3.24 -2.14
N ASP A 288 -24.88 -3.05 -2.17
CA ASP A 288 -25.49 -1.83 -2.69
C ASP A 288 -25.33 -0.65 -1.70
N VAL A 289 -25.74 -0.86 -0.44
CA VAL A 289 -25.69 0.18 0.58
C VAL A 289 -24.26 0.45 1.03
N GLY A 290 -23.45 -0.61 1.16
CA GLY A 290 -22.03 -0.49 1.50
C GLY A 290 -21.24 0.28 0.46
N SER A 291 -21.45 0.01 -0.84
CA SER A 291 -20.80 0.76 -1.94
C SER A 291 -21.22 2.22 -1.97
N ALA A 292 -22.53 2.48 -1.84
CA ALA A 292 -23.09 3.84 -1.88
C ALA A 292 -22.49 4.72 -0.76
N PHE A 293 -22.47 4.23 0.48
CA PHE A 293 -21.90 5.00 1.60
C PHE A 293 -20.37 5.09 1.54
N ALA A 294 -19.71 4.06 1.01
CA ALA A 294 -18.27 4.08 0.78
C ALA A 294 -17.89 5.03 -0.38
N GLY A 295 -18.83 5.46 -1.21
CA GLY A 295 -18.58 6.29 -2.40
C GLY A 295 -17.82 5.51 -3.46
N LEU A 296 -18.21 4.26 -3.71
CA LEU A 296 -17.58 3.40 -4.71
C LEU A 296 -18.40 3.41 -6.00
N ASP A 297 -17.77 3.80 -7.08
CA ASP A 297 -18.25 3.60 -8.44
C ASP A 297 -17.56 2.39 -9.07
N PHE A 298 -18.15 1.79 -10.12
CA PHE A 298 -17.64 0.54 -10.68
C PHE A 298 -17.47 0.63 -12.19
N GLU A 299 -16.28 0.28 -12.66
CA GLU A 299 -15.97 0.00 -14.06
C GLU A 299 -15.67 -1.49 -14.21
N VAL A 300 -16.58 -2.24 -14.82
CA VAL A 300 -16.51 -3.70 -14.87
C VAL A 300 -16.42 -4.20 -16.29
N GLU A 301 -15.27 -4.77 -16.64
CA GLU A 301 -15.05 -5.48 -17.88
C GLU A 301 -15.37 -6.97 -17.72
N GLY A 302 -16.07 -7.58 -18.68
CA GLY A 302 -16.41 -9.01 -18.65
C GLY A 302 -17.53 -9.39 -17.67
N ALA A 303 -18.38 -8.45 -17.22
CA ALA A 303 -19.45 -8.66 -16.24
C ALA A 303 -20.41 -9.83 -16.59
N GLY A 304 -20.56 -10.17 -17.88
CA GLY A 304 -21.40 -11.26 -18.33
C GLY A 304 -21.02 -12.63 -17.76
N TYR A 305 -19.74 -12.88 -17.49
CA TYR A 305 -19.27 -14.13 -16.91
C TYR A 305 -19.71 -14.35 -15.45
N LEU A 306 -20.01 -13.28 -14.71
CA LEU A 306 -20.46 -13.38 -13.32
C LEU A 306 -21.82 -14.09 -13.16
N ARG A 307 -22.63 -14.11 -14.21
CA ARG A 307 -24.01 -14.64 -14.17
C ARG A 307 -24.18 -15.93 -14.96
N ARG A 308 -23.46 -16.08 -16.08
CA ARG A 308 -23.64 -17.20 -17.03
C ARG A 308 -23.11 -18.53 -16.49
N GLU A 309 -22.04 -18.48 -15.70
CA GLU A 309 -21.26 -19.65 -15.29
C GLU A 309 -21.52 -20.00 -13.82
N ARG A 310 -22.77 -20.38 -13.49
CA ARG A 310 -23.14 -20.75 -12.11
C ARG A 310 -23.77 -22.15 -12.05
N PRO A 311 -23.46 -22.95 -11.01
CA PRO A 311 -22.51 -22.67 -9.91
C PRO A 311 -21.05 -22.62 -10.36
N ALA A 312 -20.26 -21.77 -9.75
CA ALA A 312 -18.86 -21.55 -10.10
C ALA A 312 -18.00 -21.31 -8.86
N ILE A 313 -16.68 -21.37 -9.02
CA ILE A 313 -15.74 -20.84 -8.04
C ILE A 313 -15.18 -19.53 -8.57
N PHE A 314 -15.58 -18.42 -7.92
CA PHE A 314 -15.04 -17.10 -8.19
C PHE A 314 -13.72 -16.93 -7.46
N VAL A 315 -12.68 -16.62 -8.21
CA VAL A 315 -11.30 -16.43 -7.69
C VAL A 315 -10.94 -14.96 -7.81
N PHE A 316 -10.44 -14.33 -6.75
CA PHE A 316 -10.10 -12.91 -6.75
C PHE A 316 -8.81 -12.61 -5.98
N ASN A 317 -8.09 -11.55 -6.36
CA ASN A 317 -6.94 -11.04 -5.62
C ASN A 317 -7.39 -10.17 -4.43
N HIS A 318 -6.80 -10.42 -3.25
CA HIS A 318 -7.28 -9.82 -2.00
C HIS A 318 -6.47 -8.59 -1.60
N GLN A 319 -7.05 -7.40 -1.75
CA GLN A 319 -6.41 -6.11 -1.49
C GLN A 319 -6.91 -5.41 -0.23
N SER A 320 -8.21 -5.52 0.07
CA SER A 320 -8.89 -4.66 1.05
C SER A 320 -9.97 -5.41 1.83
N LEU A 321 -10.43 -4.84 2.94
CA LEU A 321 -11.69 -5.26 3.56
C LEU A 321 -12.90 -4.92 2.68
N LEU A 322 -12.78 -3.88 1.84
CA LEU A 322 -13.83 -3.49 0.91
C LEU A 322 -14.00 -4.47 -0.25
N ASP A 323 -13.07 -5.42 -0.48
CA ASP A 323 -13.25 -6.46 -1.50
C ASP A 323 -14.55 -7.22 -1.28
N SER A 324 -14.95 -7.45 -0.02
CA SER A 324 -16.23 -8.10 0.31
C SER A 324 -17.45 -7.27 -0.10
N VAL A 325 -17.38 -5.94 0.01
CA VAL A 325 -18.46 -5.02 -0.41
C VAL A 325 -18.54 -4.99 -1.95
N VAL A 326 -17.38 -4.86 -2.61
CA VAL A 326 -17.27 -4.86 -4.07
C VAL A 326 -17.82 -6.17 -4.65
N LEU A 327 -17.38 -7.31 -4.13
CA LEU A 327 -17.79 -8.63 -4.63
C LEU A 327 -19.25 -8.94 -4.28
N ALA A 328 -19.76 -8.48 -3.13
CA ALA A 328 -21.17 -8.57 -2.79
C ALA A 328 -22.05 -7.76 -3.77
N HIS A 329 -21.61 -6.58 -4.18
CA HIS A 329 -22.27 -5.77 -5.20
C HIS A 329 -22.30 -6.45 -6.57
N LEU A 330 -21.18 -7.04 -6.99
CA LEU A 330 -21.05 -7.69 -8.31
C LEU A 330 -21.75 -9.03 -8.40
N LEU A 331 -21.62 -9.87 -7.37
CA LEU A 331 -22.10 -11.26 -7.40
C LEU A 331 -23.52 -11.43 -6.92
N ARG A 332 -23.98 -10.62 -5.98
CA ARG A 332 -25.35 -10.46 -5.45
C ARG A 332 -25.95 -11.70 -4.77
N ASP A 333 -26.05 -12.82 -5.48
CA ASP A 333 -26.83 -13.98 -5.07
C ASP A 333 -26.04 -15.28 -5.12
N ASP A 334 -26.46 -16.23 -4.28
CA ASP A 334 -26.02 -17.62 -4.28
C ASP A 334 -24.49 -17.78 -4.26
N VAL A 335 -23.84 -16.98 -3.40
CA VAL A 335 -22.39 -16.99 -3.22
C VAL A 335 -22.04 -17.17 -1.75
N VAL A 336 -21.12 -18.08 -1.48
CA VAL A 336 -20.55 -18.37 -0.17
C VAL A 336 -19.06 -18.05 -0.16
N ALA A 337 -18.64 -17.18 0.75
CA ALA A 337 -17.25 -16.76 0.84
C ALA A 337 -16.46 -17.61 1.87
N PHE A 338 -15.14 -17.71 1.65
CA PHE A 338 -14.21 -18.23 2.64
C PHE A 338 -13.66 -17.11 3.51
N CYS A 339 -13.60 -17.33 4.81
CA CYS A 339 -13.02 -16.36 5.74
C CYS A 339 -12.19 -17.04 6.83
N LYS A 340 -11.28 -16.30 7.44
CA LYS A 340 -10.53 -16.79 8.60
C LYS A 340 -11.46 -17.03 9.79
N LYS A 341 -11.22 -18.09 10.57
CA LYS A 341 -11.97 -18.48 11.77
C LYS A 341 -12.03 -17.34 12.80
N GLU A 342 -10.94 -16.59 12.96
CA GLU A 342 -10.87 -15.48 13.92
C GLU A 342 -11.88 -14.37 13.61
N MET A 343 -12.31 -14.23 12.34
CA MET A 343 -13.31 -13.25 11.94
C MET A 343 -14.71 -13.61 12.43
N ALA A 344 -14.99 -14.89 12.69
CA ALA A 344 -16.25 -15.30 13.32
C ALA A 344 -16.45 -14.69 14.71
N ASN A 345 -15.34 -14.44 15.44
CA ASN A 345 -15.35 -13.87 16.78
C ASN A 345 -15.33 -12.33 16.79
N ASN A 346 -15.25 -11.69 15.62
CA ASN A 346 -15.34 -10.24 15.54
C ASN A 346 -16.78 -9.78 15.90
N PRO A 347 -16.95 -8.89 16.90
CA PRO A 347 -18.27 -8.49 17.39
C PRO A 347 -19.09 -7.71 16.35
N VAL A 348 -18.44 -7.05 15.41
CA VAL A 348 -19.09 -6.18 14.40
C VAL A 348 -19.52 -6.99 13.18
N ILE A 349 -18.60 -7.73 12.57
CA ILE A 349 -18.84 -8.41 11.28
C ILE A 349 -19.10 -9.93 11.43
N GLY A 350 -18.67 -10.55 12.53
CA GLY A 350 -18.84 -11.98 12.75
C GLY A 350 -20.31 -12.44 12.68
N PRO A 351 -21.28 -11.73 13.30
CA PRO A 351 -22.69 -12.06 13.18
C PRO A 351 -23.20 -12.02 11.73
N LEU A 352 -22.78 -11.03 10.94
CA LEU A 352 -23.14 -10.92 9.52
C LEU A 352 -22.55 -12.09 8.71
N LEU A 353 -21.26 -12.40 8.88
CA LEU A 353 -20.59 -13.48 8.17
C LEU A 353 -21.27 -14.85 8.42
N ARG A 354 -21.75 -15.10 9.65
CA ARG A 354 -22.52 -16.30 9.96
C ARG A 354 -23.90 -16.34 9.27
N GLN A 355 -24.51 -15.18 9.06
CA GLN A 355 -25.82 -15.09 8.42
C GLN A 355 -25.77 -15.25 6.90
N VAL A 356 -24.62 -14.99 6.27
CA VAL A 356 -24.37 -15.21 4.85
C VAL A 356 -23.68 -16.56 4.57
N ASP A 357 -23.75 -17.48 5.52
CA ASP A 357 -23.24 -18.86 5.44
C ASP A 357 -21.72 -18.96 5.13
N THR A 358 -20.93 -17.98 5.56
CA THR A 358 -19.47 -17.95 5.33
C THR A 358 -18.80 -19.23 5.85
N ILE A 359 -17.95 -19.85 5.04
CA ILE A 359 -17.11 -20.97 5.44
C ILE A 359 -15.88 -20.45 6.18
N PHE A 360 -15.77 -20.78 7.48
CA PHE A 360 -14.64 -20.35 8.31
C PHE A 360 -13.52 -21.37 8.26
N VAL A 361 -12.32 -20.90 7.91
CA VAL A 361 -11.11 -21.74 7.77
C VAL A 361 -10.16 -21.48 8.93
N ASP A 362 -9.85 -22.52 9.68
CA ASP A 362 -8.74 -22.54 10.65
C ASP A 362 -7.45 -22.94 9.94
N ARG A 363 -6.48 -22.04 9.91
CA ARG A 363 -5.19 -22.27 9.24
C ARG A 363 -4.19 -23.04 10.10
N SER A 364 -4.45 -23.11 11.39
CA SER A 364 -3.62 -23.82 12.37
C SER A 364 -4.01 -25.27 12.57
N ASN A 365 -5.22 -25.64 12.15
CA ASN A 365 -5.77 -26.98 12.37
C ASN A 365 -5.86 -27.75 11.04
N HIS A 366 -5.53 -29.05 11.10
CA HIS A 366 -5.41 -29.94 9.94
C HIS A 366 -6.76 -30.43 9.39
N ASP A 367 -7.88 -29.80 9.77
CA ASP A 367 -9.23 -30.24 9.37
C ASP A 367 -9.63 -29.73 7.95
N GLN A 368 -8.69 -29.90 7.01
CA GLN A 368 -8.93 -29.55 5.60
C GLN A 368 -10.05 -30.40 4.97
N ALA A 369 -10.29 -31.60 5.50
CA ALA A 369 -11.31 -32.50 4.99
C ALA A 369 -12.73 -31.96 5.24
N ALA A 370 -13.02 -31.43 6.43
CA ALA A 370 -14.33 -30.87 6.76
C ALA A 370 -14.61 -29.59 5.93
N VAL A 371 -13.63 -28.72 5.76
CA VAL A 371 -13.74 -27.53 4.91
C VAL A 371 -14.00 -27.91 3.45
N LEU A 372 -13.31 -28.92 2.96
CA LEU A 372 -13.51 -29.46 1.61
C LEU A 372 -14.93 -30.01 1.42
N GLN A 373 -15.45 -30.78 2.38
CA GLN A 373 -16.81 -31.32 2.33
C GLN A 373 -17.86 -30.20 2.35
N GLN A 374 -17.71 -29.19 3.21
CA GLN A 374 -18.60 -28.04 3.23
C GLN A 374 -18.61 -27.30 1.89
N ALA A 375 -17.45 -27.07 1.30
CA ALA A 375 -17.32 -26.42 0.01
C ALA A 375 -18.01 -27.21 -1.11
N LEU A 376 -17.83 -28.52 -1.16
CA LEU A 376 -18.47 -29.41 -2.12
C LEU A 376 -19.99 -29.43 -1.93
N ALA A 377 -20.49 -29.44 -0.69
CA ALA A 377 -21.92 -29.39 -0.39
C ALA A 377 -22.55 -28.07 -0.87
N VAL A 378 -21.85 -26.93 -0.71
CA VAL A 378 -22.32 -25.64 -1.24
C VAL A 378 -22.44 -25.69 -2.75
N LEU A 379 -21.44 -26.18 -3.47
CA LEU A 379 -21.46 -26.29 -4.92
C LEU A 379 -22.56 -27.26 -5.40
N ALA A 380 -22.72 -28.40 -4.73
CA ALA A 380 -23.80 -29.36 -5.02
C ALA A 380 -25.20 -28.79 -4.78
N SER A 381 -25.36 -27.81 -3.90
CA SER A 381 -26.62 -27.07 -3.69
C SER A 381 -26.95 -26.03 -4.77
N GLY A 382 -26.09 -25.89 -5.80
CA GLY A 382 -26.26 -24.90 -6.88
C GLY A 382 -25.73 -23.51 -6.51
N ARG A 383 -25.08 -23.33 -5.34
CA ARG A 383 -24.45 -22.08 -4.91
C ARG A 383 -23.00 -22.05 -5.32
N SER A 384 -22.48 -20.86 -5.55
CA SER A 384 -21.09 -20.61 -5.95
C SER A 384 -20.20 -20.33 -4.74
N LEU A 385 -18.90 -20.52 -4.92
CA LEU A 385 -17.88 -20.18 -3.90
C LEU A 385 -17.11 -18.94 -4.30
N LEU A 386 -16.67 -18.16 -3.30
CA LEU A 386 -15.82 -16.99 -3.45
C LEU A 386 -14.52 -17.21 -2.66
N ILE A 387 -13.39 -17.28 -3.36
CA ILE A 387 -12.10 -17.66 -2.78
C ILE A 387 -11.01 -16.68 -3.18
N ALA A 388 -10.27 -16.17 -2.19
CA ALA A 388 -9.00 -15.48 -2.41
C ALA A 388 -7.84 -16.50 -2.32
N PRO A 389 -7.23 -16.91 -3.42
CA PRO A 389 -6.22 -17.98 -3.43
C PRO A 389 -4.94 -17.59 -2.70
N GLU A 390 -4.64 -16.31 -2.60
CA GLU A 390 -3.52 -15.76 -1.82
C GLU A 390 -3.64 -16.10 -0.32
N GLY A 391 -4.86 -16.22 0.15
CA GLY A 391 -5.16 -16.51 1.55
C GLY A 391 -4.85 -15.36 2.52
N THR A 392 -4.30 -14.24 2.07
CA THR A 392 -4.06 -13.02 2.86
C THR A 392 -4.17 -11.80 1.96
N ARG A 393 -4.44 -10.64 2.56
CA ARG A 393 -4.45 -9.38 1.80
C ARG A 393 -3.03 -8.95 1.46
N SER A 394 -2.81 -8.50 0.22
CA SER A 394 -1.56 -7.85 -0.17
C SER A 394 -1.39 -6.49 0.54
N THR A 395 -0.15 -6.04 0.71
CA THR A 395 0.14 -4.73 1.33
C THR A 395 0.27 -3.63 0.27
N LEU A 396 0.90 -3.96 -0.86
CA LEU A 396 1.20 -3.03 -1.95
C LEU A 396 0.37 -3.29 -3.22
N GLY A 397 -0.58 -4.25 -3.16
CA GLY A 397 -1.35 -4.69 -4.32
C GLY A 397 -0.57 -5.62 -5.25
N GLU A 398 0.54 -6.19 -4.77
CA GLU A 398 1.25 -7.27 -5.44
C GLU A 398 0.50 -8.59 -5.21
N ILE A 399 0.49 -9.45 -6.21
CA ILE A 399 -0.09 -10.78 -6.09
C ILE A 399 0.80 -11.62 -5.17
N GLN A 400 0.19 -12.23 -4.16
CA GLN A 400 0.85 -13.24 -3.34
C GLN A 400 0.68 -14.61 -3.99
N PRO A 401 1.61 -15.56 -3.77
CA PRO A 401 1.52 -16.89 -4.37
C PRO A 401 0.16 -17.55 -4.15
N PHE A 402 -0.44 -18.08 -5.22
CA PHE A 402 -1.75 -18.69 -5.19
C PHE A 402 -1.69 -20.10 -4.58
N LYS A 403 -2.67 -20.41 -3.73
CA LYS A 403 -2.88 -21.74 -3.16
C LYS A 403 -3.75 -22.58 -4.08
N HIS A 404 -3.42 -23.86 -4.17
CA HIS A 404 -4.04 -24.81 -5.09
C HIS A 404 -5.51 -25.17 -4.77
N GLY A 405 -6.01 -24.79 -3.58
CA GLY A 405 -7.31 -25.26 -3.06
C GLY A 405 -8.50 -24.96 -3.96
N ALA A 406 -8.60 -23.74 -4.52
CA ALA A 406 -9.69 -23.36 -5.42
C ALA A 406 -9.67 -24.21 -6.71
N PHE A 407 -8.50 -24.45 -7.27
CA PHE A 407 -8.31 -25.22 -8.50
C PHE A 407 -8.61 -26.71 -8.31
N TYR A 408 -8.21 -27.25 -7.16
CA TYR A 408 -8.56 -28.62 -6.78
C TYR A 408 -10.07 -28.79 -6.61
N LEU A 409 -10.73 -27.85 -5.92
CA LEU A 409 -12.20 -27.84 -5.74
C LEU A 409 -12.94 -27.79 -7.06
N ALA A 410 -12.54 -26.89 -7.99
CA ALA A 410 -13.16 -26.75 -9.29
C ALA A 410 -13.13 -28.07 -10.08
N ARG A 411 -11.95 -28.68 -10.18
CA ARG A 411 -11.79 -29.98 -10.85
C ARG A 411 -12.59 -31.09 -10.20
N LYS A 412 -12.61 -31.13 -8.85
CA LYS A 412 -13.32 -32.18 -8.10
C LYS A 412 -14.83 -32.04 -8.17
N ALA A 413 -15.35 -30.81 -8.15
CA ALA A 413 -16.77 -30.51 -8.21
C ALA A 413 -17.32 -30.45 -9.66
N GLY A 414 -16.46 -30.42 -10.68
CA GLY A 414 -16.89 -30.28 -12.07
C GLY A 414 -17.51 -28.90 -12.36
N VAL A 415 -17.01 -27.82 -11.73
CA VAL A 415 -17.53 -26.46 -11.90
C VAL A 415 -16.44 -25.52 -12.41
N PRO A 416 -16.78 -24.47 -13.20
CA PRO A 416 -15.82 -23.54 -13.74
C PRO A 416 -15.18 -22.65 -12.66
N LEU A 417 -13.92 -22.23 -12.92
CA LEU A 417 -13.26 -21.14 -12.22
C LEU A 417 -13.48 -19.83 -12.96
N VAL A 418 -14.02 -18.81 -12.28
CA VAL A 418 -14.22 -17.48 -12.85
C VAL A 418 -13.25 -16.50 -12.18
N PRO A 419 -12.21 -16.07 -12.91
CA PRO A 419 -11.23 -15.15 -12.33
C PRO A 419 -11.76 -13.71 -12.31
N ILE A 420 -11.60 -13.02 -11.17
CA ILE A 420 -11.98 -11.62 -10.97
C ILE A 420 -10.74 -10.84 -10.52
N VAL A 421 -10.26 -9.94 -11.36
CA VAL A 421 -9.11 -9.08 -11.04
C VAL A 421 -9.61 -7.75 -10.51
N LEU A 422 -9.31 -7.48 -9.24
CA LEU A 422 -9.56 -6.20 -8.58
C LEU A 422 -8.31 -5.32 -8.74
N HIS A 423 -8.43 -4.16 -9.39
CA HIS A 423 -7.25 -3.35 -9.72
C HIS A 423 -6.82 -2.39 -8.60
N ASN A 424 -7.77 -1.71 -7.97
CA ASN A 424 -7.48 -0.56 -7.11
C ASN A 424 -8.33 -0.44 -5.83
N VAL A 425 -8.94 -1.50 -5.33
CA VAL A 425 -9.75 -1.46 -4.10
C VAL A 425 -8.94 -1.01 -2.88
N LYS A 426 -7.65 -1.32 -2.85
CA LYS A 426 -6.70 -0.82 -1.83
C LYS A 426 -6.66 0.72 -1.75
N ASP A 427 -7.03 1.40 -2.82
CA ASP A 427 -7.01 2.85 -2.91
C ASP A 427 -8.15 3.47 -2.11
N ALA A 428 -9.32 2.80 -2.09
CA ALA A 428 -10.44 3.18 -1.26
C ALA A 428 -10.20 2.85 0.23
N LEU A 429 -9.63 1.66 0.53
CA LEU A 429 -9.29 1.27 1.91
C LEU A 429 -8.07 0.34 1.90
N PRO A 430 -6.87 0.84 2.18
CA PRO A 430 -5.66 0.02 2.22
C PRO A 430 -5.68 -0.97 3.39
N LYS A 431 -4.87 -2.04 3.29
CA LYS A 431 -4.70 -3.04 4.36
C LYS A 431 -4.33 -2.36 5.67
N GLY A 432 -5.19 -2.51 6.70
CA GLY A 432 -5.07 -1.89 8.03
C GLY A 432 -5.34 -0.39 8.04
N GLY A 433 -5.87 0.19 6.96
CA GLY A 433 -6.54 1.48 6.99
C GLY A 433 -7.85 1.38 7.76
N LEU A 434 -8.28 2.49 8.36
CA LEU A 434 -9.56 2.60 9.07
C LEU A 434 -10.54 3.51 8.32
N LEU A 435 -10.05 4.29 7.36
CA LEU A 435 -10.82 5.35 6.70
C LEU A 435 -11.06 5.01 5.25
N ILE A 436 -12.33 5.05 4.86
CA ILE A 436 -12.80 4.76 3.51
C ILE A 436 -12.77 6.05 2.69
N ARG A 437 -12.18 5.98 1.49
CA ARG A 437 -12.13 7.06 0.51
C ARG A 437 -12.98 6.70 -0.70
N PRO A 438 -13.73 7.65 -1.28
CA PRO A 438 -14.43 7.41 -2.52
C PRO A 438 -13.44 7.06 -3.63
N ALA A 439 -13.84 6.13 -4.50
CA ALA A 439 -13.01 5.70 -5.61
C ALA A 439 -13.83 5.00 -6.70
N THR A 440 -13.43 5.16 -7.94
CA THR A 440 -13.91 4.31 -9.04
C THR A 440 -13.12 3.01 -9.05
N ILE A 441 -13.78 1.91 -8.76
CA ILE A 441 -13.16 0.59 -8.68
C ILE A 441 -13.20 -0.08 -10.05
N ARG A 442 -12.02 -0.40 -10.59
CA ARG A 442 -11.88 -1.13 -11.84
C ARG A 442 -11.77 -2.62 -11.58
N VAL A 443 -12.61 -3.37 -12.29
CA VAL A 443 -12.71 -4.83 -12.16
C VAL A 443 -12.66 -5.46 -13.54
N THR A 444 -11.78 -6.45 -13.74
CA THR A 444 -11.75 -7.27 -14.94
C THR A 444 -12.15 -8.70 -14.59
N VAL A 445 -13.21 -9.18 -15.20
CA VAL A 445 -13.65 -10.58 -15.10
C VAL A 445 -13.14 -11.31 -16.34
N LEU A 446 -12.28 -12.29 -16.12
CA LEU A 446 -11.66 -13.04 -17.21
C LEU A 446 -12.58 -14.18 -17.67
N ARG A 447 -12.23 -14.75 -18.85
CA ARG A 447 -12.90 -15.94 -19.35
C ARG A 447 -12.84 -17.07 -18.30
N PRO A 448 -13.97 -17.72 -18.00
CA PRO A 448 -14.00 -18.87 -17.13
C PRO A 448 -13.09 -20.00 -17.62
N VAL A 449 -12.37 -20.62 -16.70
CA VAL A 449 -11.59 -21.83 -16.95
C VAL A 449 -12.48 -23.03 -16.65
N GLN A 450 -12.77 -23.82 -17.65
CA GLN A 450 -13.65 -24.98 -17.50
C GLN A 450 -12.91 -26.13 -16.76
N PRO A 451 -13.64 -26.99 -16.03
CA PRO A 451 -13.03 -28.08 -15.25
C PRO A 451 -12.14 -28.99 -16.10
N GLU A 452 -12.51 -29.23 -17.35
CA GLU A 452 -11.78 -30.07 -18.32
C GLU A 452 -10.45 -29.43 -18.75
N GLU A 453 -10.37 -28.09 -18.72
CA GLU A 453 -9.15 -27.35 -19.01
C GLU A 453 -8.11 -27.46 -17.89
N ILE A 454 -8.51 -27.86 -16.67
CA ILE A 454 -7.64 -28.03 -15.48
C ILE A 454 -6.93 -29.38 -15.56
N ARG A 455 -6.06 -29.58 -16.55
CA ARG A 455 -5.28 -30.81 -16.70
C ARG A 455 -4.32 -31.01 -15.49
N SER A 456 -3.71 -29.95 -15.02
CA SER A 456 -2.84 -29.91 -13.86
C SER A 456 -3.28 -28.78 -12.93
N VAL A 457 -3.60 -29.10 -11.67
CA VAL A 457 -3.97 -28.11 -10.65
C VAL A 457 -2.85 -27.08 -10.46
N ARG A 458 -1.59 -27.52 -10.43
CA ARG A 458 -0.42 -26.65 -10.28
C ARG A 458 -0.24 -25.76 -11.51
N GLY A 459 -0.36 -26.32 -12.72
CA GLY A 459 -0.22 -25.58 -13.96
C GLY A 459 -1.31 -24.51 -14.14
N ALA A 460 -2.57 -24.85 -13.87
CA ALA A 460 -3.69 -23.91 -13.94
C ALA A 460 -3.55 -22.78 -12.89
N CYS A 461 -3.05 -23.11 -11.70
CA CYS A 461 -2.79 -22.15 -10.64
C CYS A 461 -1.72 -21.12 -11.06
N SER A 462 -0.56 -21.59 -11.55
CA SER A 462 0.53 -20.73 -12.01
C SER A 462 0.11 -19.86 -13.20
N ALA A 463 -0.56 -20.43 -14.18
CA ALA A 463 -1.04 -19.68 -15.35
C ALA A 463 -2.02 -18.56 -14.99
N MET A 464 -2.92 -18.80 -14.01
CA MET A 464 -3.83 -17.78 -13.52
C MET A 464 -3.11 -16.69 -12.72
N GLU A 465 -2.13 -17.05 -11.90
CA GLU A 465 -1.28 -16.12 -11.16
C GLU A 465 -0.55 -15.17 -12.12
N ASP A 466 0.08 -15.73 -13.17
CA ASP A 466 0.78 -14.94 -14.20
C ASP A 466 -0.17 -13.97 -14.93
N GLN A 467 -1.41 -14.39 -15.23
CA GLN A 467 -2.42 -13.53 -15.84
C GLN A 467 -2.79 -12.34 -14.93
N TYR A 468 -2.95 -12.58 -13.61
CA TYR A 468 -3.24 -11.51 -12.66
C TYR A 468 -2.09 -10.51 -12.55
N VAL A 469 -0.85 -11.02 -12.49
CA VAL A 469 0.35 -10.19 -12.47
C VAL A 469 0.42 -9.31 -13.72
N ALA A 470 0.24 -9.90 -14.90
CA ALA A 470 0.29 -9.19 -16.18
C ALA A 470 -0.78 -8.08 -16.28
N LEU A 471 -2.02 -8.35 -15.84
CA LEU A 471 -3.12 -7.38 -15.87
C LEU A 471 -2.90 -6.23 -14.87
N LEU A 472 -2.43 -6.53 -13.67
CA LEU A 472 -2.16 -5.51 -12.66
C LEU A 472 -0.94 -4.64 -13.05
N CYS A 473 0.07 -5.22 -13.70
CA CYS A 473 1.17 -4.46 -14.28
C CYS A 473 0.69 -3.52 -15.40
N LYS A 474 -0.13 -4.03 -16.35
CA LYS A 474 -0.73 -3.20 -17.42
C LYS A 474 -1.60 -2.08 -16.84
N SER A 475 -2.42 -2.34 -15.81
CA SER A 475 -3.23 -1.30 -15.16
C SER A 475 -2.39 -0.25 -14.47
N ARG A 476 -1.27 -0.61 -13.88
CA ARG A 476 -0.32 0.34 -13.30
C ARG A 476 0.30 1.22 -14.37
N LEU A 477 0.71 0.64 -15.50
CA LEU A 477 1.23 1.37 -16.66
C LEU A 477 0.16 2.25 -17.32
N ALA A 478 -1.09 1.79 -17.44
CA ALA A 478 -2.19 2.56 -18.00
C ALA A 478 -2.74 3.66 -17.08
N ALA A 479 -2.47 3.58 -15.77
CA ALA A 479 -2.76 4.63 -14.81
C ALA A 479 -1.67 5.72 -14.80
N LEU A 480 -0.56 5.51 -15.48
CA LEU A 480 0.39 6.54 -15.87
C LEU A 480 -0.25 7.36 -17.02
N PRO A 481 -0.15 8.68 -17.05
CA PRO A 481 -0.72 9.50 -18.12
C PRO A 481 -0.18 9.01 -19.49
N HIS A 482 -1.11 8.73 -20.39
CA HIS A 482 -0.82 8.16 -21.72
C HIS A 482 0.14 9.06 -22.50
N GLN A 483 1.26 8.51 -22.92
CA GLN A 483 1.97 8.98 -24.11
C GLN A 483 1.03 8.84 -25.32
N ARG A 484 0.55 9.95 -25.85
CA ARG A 484 -0.07 9.95 -27.19
C ARG A 484 1.02 9.52 -28.21
N PRO A 485 0.74 8.59 -29.11
CA PRO A 485 1.69 8.27 -30.15
C PRO A 485 2.00 9.55 -30.95
N VAL A 486 3.28 9.89 -31.03
CA VAL A 486 3.78 10.93 -31.91
C VAL A 486 3.48 10.47 -33.33
N THR A 487 2.44 11.01 -33.96
CA THR A 487 2.24 10.89 -35.39
C THR A 487 3.33 11.72 -36.05
N HIS A 488 4.36 11.01 -36.59
CA HIS A 488 5.26 11.59 -37.57
C HIS A 488 4.41 11.97 -38.78
N GLN A 489 4.05 13.25 -38.91
CA GLN A 489 3.73 13.81 -40.22
C GLN A 489 5.04 14.05 -40.93
N ALA A 490 5.30 13.19 -41.90
CA ALA A 490 6.28 13.46 -42.96
C ALA A 490 5.70 14.57 -43.85
N GLY A 491 6.44 15.65 -43.99
CA GLY A 491 6.20 16.76 -44.88
C GLY A 491 7.46 17.57 -44.98
#